data_aea22711cfefcad7b041a838675a60fb
#
_entry.id   aea22711cfefcad7b041a838675a60fb
#
_cell.length_a   1.000
_cell.length_b   1.000
_cell.length_c   1.000
_cell.angle_alpha   90.00
_cell.angle_beta   90.00
_cell.angle_gamma   90.00
#
_symmetry.space_group_name_H-M   'P 1'
#
loop_
_entity.id
_entity.type
_entity.pdbx_description
1 polymer ?
#
loop_
_entity_poly.entity_id
_entity_poly.type
_entity_poly.pdbx_seq_one_letter_code
_entity_poly.pdbx_strand_id
1 'polypeptide(L)'
;MGHAMNAGTSPIANMGRLAGKQILVLNWRDIKHSQAGGAEQYMHQISARWVEAGAKVTWFTGHQPGQSAEDFLDGIRILRSGGTLGVYAQAARKLLQTGSLYDAVVDCQNGIPFFSPAFLPRRIPVVQLIHHVHQEQFRSRFSAPMAAVGRFLENTGAKAVYGQRAIAAVSPSTRLELRKLGFRGPVHVVPNGTIEVPQTVGPRDPEPTIAVVSRLVRHKRMDLLLGQLAVAARSIPRLRLEVMGDGPERARLQQLATDLGLDDTVTFHGYQPNAQRNALLSRAWVTASTSAAEGWGCSVIEAAAWGVPCMALRVPGIRDSVVEGRTGWLVDTAREFGPALVTALETMANPNKAREISAQCQQWARCFTWDRSAELLAGVVLEEELRLQGAEEAASSDMATLIRFPAPVAADLSSVVRPTDEIAENNGEVSLLMKGKDEFEAFALLKRVGVLNVQLRPAGRSMLLAGPGSAFAAEAG
;
A
#
# COMPACT_ATOMS: atom_id res chain seq x y z
N MET A 1 0.17 -12.43 32.80
CA MET A 1 -0.16 -13.03 31.50
C MET A 1 0.58 -12.21 30.47
N GLY A 2 1.70 -12.72 29.96
CA GLY A 2 2.65 -11.97 29.17
C GLY A 2 2.15 -11.73 27.74
N HIS A 3 2.05 -10.49 27.35
CA HIS A 3 1.98 -10.13 25.94
C HIS A 3 3.36 -10.45 25.33
N ALA A 4 3.40 -11.42 24.43
CA ALA A 4 4.55 -11.66 23.58
C ALA A 4 4.78 -10.38 22.76
N MET A 5 5.93 -9.72 22.96
CA MET A 5 6.38 -8.63 22.11
C MET A 5 6.52 -9.17 20.69
N ASN A 6 5.68 -8.67 19.79
CA ASN A 6 5.82 -8.91 18.36
C ASN A 6 7.14 -8.32 17.87
N ALA A 7 7.95 -9.13 17.25
CA ALA A 7 9.17 -8.70 16.59
C ALA A 7 8.83 -7.65 15.53
N GLY A 8 9.29 -6.40 15.71
CA GLY A 8 9.20 -5.38 14.68
C GLY A 8 8.79 -3.97 15.10
N THR A 9 8.72 -3.64 16.39
CA THR A 9 8.55 -2.23 16.78
C THR A 9 9.88 -1.50 16.64
N SER A 10 9.93 -0.53 15.73
CA SER A 10 11.03 0.44 15.66
C SER A 10 11.20 1.10 17.04
N PRO A 11 12.44 1.25 17.58
CA PRO A 11 12.68 1.98 18.81
C PRO A 11 12.34 3.47 18.71
N ILE A 12 12.00 3.97 17.49
CA ILE A 12 11.50 5.31 17.25
C ILE A 12 9.98 5.22 17.09
N ALA A 13 9.26 5.39 18.20
CA ALA A 13 7.81 5.41 18.21
C ALA A 13 7.27 6.74 17.64
N ASN A 14 7.25 6.87 16.32
CA ASN A 14 6.76 8.08 15.63
C ASN A 14 5.30 8.38 15.96
N MET A 15 4.44 7.37 16.05
CA MET A 15 3.04 7.54 16.44
C MET A 15 2.93 8.19 17.83
N GLY A 16 3.75 7.78 18.79
CA GLY A 16 3.77 8.40 20.13
C GLY A 16 4.11 9.89 20.11
N ARG A 17 4.93 10.34 19.15
CA ARG A 17 5.28 11.76 18.95
C ARG A 17 4.12 12.58 18.34
N LEU A 18 3.09 11.93 17.83
CA LEU A 18 1.86 12.59 17.38
C LEU A 18 0.85 12.82 18.52
N ALA A 19 1.10 12.31 19.73
CA ALA A 19 0.21 12.48 20.86
C ALA A 19 -0.08 13.98 21.13
N GLY A 20 -1.36 14.30 21.27
CA GLY A 20 -1.85 15.68 21.46
C GLY A 20 -1.95 16.51 20.17
N LYS A 21 -1.28 16.14 19.07
CA LYS A 21 -1.33 16.88 17.80
C LYS A 21 -2.71 16.77 17.14
N GLN A 22 -3.15 17.87 16.54
CA GLN A 22 -4.36 17.93 15.73
C GLN A 22 -4.02 17.70 14.26
N ILE A 23 -4.47 16.57 13.69
CA ILE A 23 -4.16 16.18 12.31
C ILE A 23 -5.43 16.24 11.47
N LEU A 24 -5.37 16.96 10.35
CA LEU A 24 -6.44 16.97 9.36
C LEU A 24 -6.13 16.01 8.23
N VAL A 25 -7.05 15.08 7.96
CA VAL A 25 -7.04 14.23 6.78
C VAL A 25 -8.05 14.78 5.78
N LEU A 26 -7.60 15.08 4.58
CA LEU A 26 -8.45 15.43 3.44
C LEU A 26 -8.55 14.22 2.54
N ASN A 27 -9.73 13.68 2.36
CA ASN A 27 -9.96 12.58 1.43
C ASN A 27 -11.31 12.76 0.74
N TRP A 28 -11.41 12.30 -0.46
CA TRP A 28 -12.63 12.39 -1.25
C TRP A 28 -13.82 11.65 -0.59
N ARG A 29 -13.56 10.51 0.04
CA ARG A 29 -14.55 9.64 0.70
C ARG A 29 -14.02 9.17 2.05
N ASP A 30 -14.93 8.80 2.93
CA ASP A 30 -14.62 8.03 4.14
C ASP A 30 -15.01 6.55 3.99
N ILE A 31 -14.71 5.75 5.01
CA ILE A 31 -14.93 4.30 4.99
C ILE A 31 -16.41 3.90 4.94
N LYS A 32 -17.33 4.78 5.35
CA LYS A 32 -18.79 4.55 5.30
C LYS A 32 -19.42 4.93 3.94
N HIS A 33 -18.64 5.46 3.01
CA HIS A 33 -19.12 5.76 1.67
C HIS A 33 -19.42 4.47 0.89
N SER A 34 -20.55 4.41 0.15
CA SER A 34 -20.99 3.22 -0.60
C SER A 34 -19.95 2.69 -1.62
N GLN A 35 -19.02 3.53 -2.04
CA GLN A 35 -17.93 3.19 -2.96
C GLN A 35 -16.55 3.20 -2.28
N ALA A 36 -16.49 3.10 -0.95
CA ALA A 36 -15.22 3.00 -0.24
C ALA A 36 -14.41 1.80 -0.74
N GLY A 37 -13.09 1.95 -0.75
CA GLY A 37 -12.16 0.93 -1.22
C GLY A 37 -10.84 0.94 -0.44
N GLY A 38 -9.79 0.43 -1.07
CA GLY A 38 -8.48 0.28 -0.43
C GLY A 38 -7.85 1.58 0.05
N ALA A 39 -8.09 2.70 -0.64
CA ALA A 39 -7.56 4.01 -0.24
C ALA A 39 -8.23 4.55 1.04
N GLU A 40 -9.55 4.39 1.15
CA GLU A 40 -10.30 4.77 2.33
C GLU A 40 -9.95 3.86 3.52
N GLN A 41 -9.85 2.56 3.28
CA GLN A 41 -9.39 1.58 4.27
C GLN A 41 -7.99 1.90 4.80
N TYR A 42 -7.06 2.24 3.91
CA TYR A 42 -5.69 2.62 4.27
C TYR A 42 -5.68 3.79 5.26
N MET A 43 -6.32 4.89 4.90
CA MET A 43 -6.28 6.08 5.74
C MET A 43 -7.06 5.90 7.05
N HIS A 44 -8.15 5.11 7.02
CA HIS A 44 -8.92 4.76 8.22
C HIS A 44 -8.05 3.97 9.22
N GLN A 45 -7.39 2.91 8.75
CA GLN A 45 -6.53 2.06 9.58
C GLN A 45 -5.37 2.83 10.22
N ILE A 46 -4.78 3.76 9.48
CA ILE A 46 -3.70 4.62 10.00
C ILE A 46 -4.25 5.64 10.98
N SER A 47 -5.36 6.31 10.66
CA SER A 47 -5.98 7.32 11.51
C SER A 47 -6.41 6.76 12.86
N ALA A 48 -7.01 5.57 12.88
CA ALA A 48 -7.42 4.89 14.12
C ALA A 48 -6.21 4.64 15.03
N ARG A 49 -5.09 4.17 14.50
CA ARG A 49 -3.83 3.95 15.25
C ARG A 49 -3.21 5.23 15.78
N TRP A 50 -3.28 6.29 14.99
CA TRP A 50 -2.84 7.61 15.48
C TRP A 50 -3.71 8.13 16.62
N VAL A 51 -5.03 7.89 16.56
CA VAL A 51 -5.95 8.21 17.66
C VAL A 51 -5.63 7.37 18.90
N GLU A 52 -5.41 6.08 18.76
CA GLU A 52 -4.97 5.19 19.85
C GLU A 52 -3.65 5.65 20.48
N ALA A 53 -2.74 6.20 19.68
CA ALA A 53 -1.48 6.80 20.14
C ALA A 53 -1.64 8.23 20.74
N GLY A 54 -2.87 8.76 20.82
CA GLY A 54 -3.19 10.03 21.47
C GLY A 54 -3.28 11.25 20.54
N ALA A 55 -3.20 11.08 19.22
CA ALA A 55 -3.45 12.15 18.26
C ALA A 55 -4.95 12.49 18.16
N LYS A 56 -5.27 13.72 17.76
CA LYS A 56 -6.63 14.15 17.47
C LYS A 56 -6.82 14.25 15.97
N VAL A 57 -7.46 13.23 15.37
CA VAL A 57 -7.63 13.16 13.92
C VAL A 57 -9.02 13.65 13.50
N THR A 58 -9.05 14.63 12.61
CA THR A 58 -10.25 15.08 11.90
C THR A 58 -10.14 14.67 10.44
N TRP A 59 -11.12 13.93 9.96
CA TRP A 59 -11.22 13.54 8.54
C TRP A 59 -12.28 14.38 7.84
N PHE A 60 -11.90 15.20 6.87
CA PHE A 60 -12.81 15.98 6.06
C PHE A 60 -13.01 15.31 4.69
N THR A 61 -14.27 15.14 4.30
CA THR A 61 -14.65 14.34 3.11
C THR A 61 -15.93 14.84 2.45
N GLY A 62 -16.22 14.30 1.24
CA GLY A 62 -17.48 14.55 0.54
C GLY A 62 -18.69 13.94 1.27
N HIS A 63 -19.82 14.58 1.15
CA HIS A 63 -21.09 14.12 1.72
C HIS A 63 -21.86 13.30 0.69
N GLN A 64 -22.32 12.12 1.06
CA GLN A 64 -23.23 11.28 0.29
C GLN A 64 -24.65 11.37 0.89
N PRO A 65 -25.73 11.40 0.09
CA PRO A 65 -27.09 11.34 0.60
C PRO A 65 -27.30 10.16 1.55
N GLY A 66 -27.95 10.42 2.69
CA GLY A 66 -28.16 9.42 3.75
C GLY A 66 -27.07 9.31 4.80
N GLN A 67 -25.94 10.00 4.63
CA GLN A 67 -24.91 10.11 5.68
C GLN A 67 -25.15 11.32 6.58
N SER A 68 -24.72 11.28 7.84
CA SER A 68 -24.66 12.45 8.73
C SER A 68 -23.54 13.39 8.29
N ALA A 69 -23.73 14.71 8.49
CA ALA A 69 -22.70 15.70 8.19
C ALA A 69 -21.48 15.58 9.11
N GLU A 70 -21.69 15.11 10.34
CA GLU A 70 -20.64 14.82 11.32
C GLU A 70 -20.84 13.41 11.89
N ASP A 71 -19.72 12.73 12.16
CA ASP A 71 -19.70 11.37 12.66
C ASP A 71 -18.42 11.14 13.48
N PHE A 72 -18.43 10.09 14.33
CA PHE A 72 -17.25 9.61 15.01
C PHE A 72 -17.12 8.11 14.78
N LEU A 73 -15.95 7.69 14.33
CA LEU A 73 -15.66 6.28 14.07
C LEU A 73 -14.24 5.98 14.53
N ASP A 74 -14.09 5.01 15.43
CA ASP A 74 -12.80 4.64 16.04
C ASP A 74 -12.00 5.84 16.56
N GLY A 75 -12.72 6.80 17.21
CA GLY A 75 -12.15 8.04 17.74
C GLY A 75 -11.81 9.11 16.69
N ILE A 76 -11.97 8.83 15.41
CA ILE A 76 -11.77 9.77 14.31
C ILE A 76 -13.01 10.63 14.15
N ARG A 77 -12.87 11.97 14.20
CA ARG A 77 -13.94 12.91 13.87
C ARG A 77 -14.08 13.03 12.36
N ILE A 78 -15.22 12.64 11.80
CA ILE A 78 -15.49 12.70 10.36
C ILE A 78 -16.43 13.88 10.08
N LEU A 79 -16.03 14.77 9.20
CA LEU A 79 -16.81 15.92 8.75
C LEU A 79 -17.08 15.78 7.25
N ARG A 80 -18.36 15.75 6.85
CA ARG A 80 -18.80 15.57 5.48
C ARG A 80 -19.43 16.83 4.92
N SER A 81 -18.97 17.30 3.76
CA SER A 81 -19.55 18.46 3.09
C SER A 81 -19.28 18.44 1.59
N GLY A 82 -20.18 19.05 0.79
CA GLY A 82 -19.94 19.42 -0.60
C GLY A 82 -20.18 18.34 -1.66
N GLY A 83 -20.47 17.11 -1.32
CA GLY A 83 -20.66 16.02 -2.31
C GLY A 83 -19.41 15.78 -3.18
N THR A 84 -19.59 15.11 -4.34
CA THR A 84 -18.49 14.59 -5.18
C THR A 84 -17.53 15.67 -5.71
N LEU A 85 -18.05 16.80 -6.20
CA LEU A 85 -17.23 17.90 -6.74
C LEU A 85 -17.14 19.07 -5.76
N GLY A 86 -18.20 19.34 -5.02
CA GLY A 86 -18.25 20.45 -4.04
C GLY A 86 -17.31 20.27 -2.86
N VAL A 87 -16.84 19.05 -2.57
CA VAL A 87 -15.90 18.77 -1.48
C VAL A 87 -14.61 19.59 -1.56
N TYR A 88 -14.10 19.85 -2.76
CA TYR A 88 -12.86 20.63 -2.97
C TYR A 88 -13.04 22.09 -2.54
N ALA A 89 -14.17 22.72 -2.94
CA ALA A 89 -14.48 24.10 -2.54
C ALA A 89 -14.73 24.21 -1.01
N GLN A 90 -15.42 23.22 -0.44
CA GLN A 90 -15.67 23.17 1.00
C GLN A 90 -14.40 22.91 1.80
N ALA A 91 -13.49 22.08 1.29
CA ALA A 91 -12.17 21.87 1.88
C ALA A 91 -11.34 23.17 1.87
N ALA A 92 -11.29 23.85 0.71
CA ALA A 92 -10.61 25.16 0.62
C ALA A 92 -11.16 26.18 1.63
N ARG A 93 -12.50 26.29 1.73
CA ARG A 93 -13.14 27.16 2.73
C ARG A 93 -12.75 26.76 4.17
N LYS A 94 -12.80 25.47 4.49
CA LYS A 94 -12.42 24.97 5.81
C LYS A 94 -10.96 25.29 6.13
N LEU A 95 -10.04 25.06 5.19
CA LEU A 95 -8.62 25.33 5.36
C LEU A 95 -8.36 26.82 5.61
N LEU A 96 -9.03 27.72 4.88
CA LEU A 96 -8.94 29.17 5.11
C LEU A 96 -9.47 29.59 6.48
N GLN A 97 -10.52 28.95 6.98
CA GLN A 97 -11.16 29.30 8.25
C GLN A 97 -10.45 28.69 9.47
N THR A 98 -10.03 27.44 9.38
CA THR A 98 -9.54 26.66 10.54
C THR A 98 -8.24 25.91 10.28
N GLY A 99 -7.63 26.04 9.10
CA GLY A 99 -6.43 25.29 8.74
C GLY A 99 -5.24 25.53 9.67
N SER A 100 -5.13 26.75 10.22
CA SER A 100 -4.07 27.12 11.18
C SER A 100 -4.21 26.48 12.57
N LEU A 101 -5.32 25.82 12.86
CA LEU A 101 -5.57 25.08 14.10
C LEU A 101 -5.01 23.65 14.06
N TYR A 102 -4.66 23.16 12.87
CA TYR A 102 -4.08 21.84 12.71
C TYR A 102 -2.55 21.90 12.74
N ASP A 103 -1.94 20.90 13.38
CA ASP A 103 -0.50 20.76 13.46
C ASP A 103 0.07 20.13 12.19
N ALA A 104 -0.73 19.32 11.47
CA ALA A 104 -0.37 18.74 10.19
C ALA A 104 -1.59 18.41 9.33
N VAL A 105 -1.38 18.29 8.01
CA VAL A 105 -2.42 17.92 7.05
C VAL A 105 -1.92 16.75 6.18
N VAL A 106 -2.74 15.70 6.06
CA VAL A 106 -2.56 14.62 5.07
C VAL A 106 -3.58 14.83 3.96
N ASP A 107 -3.08 15.13 2.76
CA ASP A 107 -3.89 15.41 1.57
C ASP A 107 -3.92 14.17 0.66
N CYS A 108 -5.02 13.40 0.71
CA CYS A 108 -5.16 12.15 -0.02
C CYS A 108 -5.57 12.42 -1.47
N GLN A 109 -4.64 12.25 -2.39
CA GLN A 109 -4.91 12.37 -3.81
C GLN A 109 -5.45 11.07 -4.39
N ASN A 110 -6.76 11.04 -4.64
CA ASN A 110 -7.45 9.96 -5.36
C ASN A 110 -7.91 10.45 -6.76
N GLY A 111 -6.94 10.87 -7.57
CA GLY A 111 -7.12 11.55 -8.86
C GLY A 111 -6.75 13.03 -8.73
N ILE A 112 -7.69 13.89 -8.36
CA ILE A 112 -7.45 15.33 -8.16
C ILE A 112 -7.11 15.57 -6.68
N PRO A 113 -5.99 16.27 -6.34
CA PRO A 113 -5.67 16.64 -4.96
C PRO A 113 -6.55 17.80 -4.46
N PHE A 114 -6.57 18.03 -3.15
CA PHE A 114 -7.29 19.16 -2.55
C PHE A 114 -6.55 20.50 -2.68
N PHE A 115 -5.31 20.48 -3.15
CA PHE A 115 -4.45 21.67 -3.25
C PHE A 115 -4.26 22.39 -1.91
N SER A 116 -4.25 21.65 -0.84
CA SER A 116 -4.24 22.19 0.53
C SER A 116 -3.11 23.17 0.83
N PRO A 117 -1.87 23.05 0.28
CA PRO A 117 -0.82 24.04 0.54
C PRO A 117 -1.15 25.46 0.06
N ALA A 118 -2.05 25.60 -0.93
CA ALA A 118 -2.47 26.91 -1.43
C ALA A 118 -3.35 27.69 -0.43
N PHE A 119 -3.95 27.01 0.55
CA PHE A 119 -4.91 27.55 1.51
C PHE A 119 -4.39 27.55 2.95
N LEU A 120 -3.15 27.09 3.16
CA LEU A 120 -2.54 26.93 4.47
C LEU A 120 -1.33 27.86 4.65
N PRO A 121 -1.04 28.29 5.89
CA PRO A 121 0.24 28.92 6.21
C PRO A 121 1.40 27.97 5.85
N ARG A 122 2.49 28.53 5.30
CA ARG A 122 3.66 27.73 4.85
C ARG A 122 4.29 26.85 5.94
N ARG A 123 4.13 27.24 7.21
CA ARG A 123 4.65 26.51 8.37
C ARG A 123 3.93 25.21 8.68
N ILE A 124 2.70 25.03 8.17
CA ILE A 124 1.93 23.81 8.42
C ILE A 124 2.48 22.68 7.54
N PRO A 125 2.92 21.54 8.12
CA PRO A 125 3.31 20.37 7.40
C PRO A 125 2.13 19.82 6.58
N VAL A 126 2.39 19.57 5.31
CA VAL A 126 1.43 18.92 4.38
C VAL A 126 2.11 17.76 3.74
N VAL A 127 1.57 16.57 3.96
CA VAL A 127 1.99 15.33 3.28
C VAL A 127 0.93 14.98 2.23
N GLN A 128 1.35 14.88 0.96
CA GLN A 128 0.48 14.41 -0.11
C GLN A 128 0.53 12.88 -0.15
N LEU A 129 -0.61 12.22 0.03
CA LEU A 129 -0.71 10.76 -0.03
C LEU A 129 -1.23 10.32 -1.39
N ILE A 130 -0.46 9.50 -2.11
CA ILE A 130 -0.78 9.06 -3.47
C ILE A 130 -0.81 7.53 -3.55
N HIS A 131 -2.00 6.98 -3.77
CA HIS A 131 -2.20 5.55 -3.94
C HIS A 131 -1.90 5.07 -5.36
N HIS A 132 -2.20 5.89 -6.36
CA HIS A 132 -2.04 5.54 -7.77
C HIS A 132 -2.02 6.81 -8.63
N VAL A 133 -1.26 6.77 -9.71
CA VAL A 133 -1.26 7.81 -10.74
C VAL A 133 -2.37 7.52 -11.75
N HIS A 134 -3.33 8.43 -11.91
CA HIS A 134 -4.56 8.21 -12.67
C HIS A 134 -4.51 8.68 -14.13
N GLN A 135 -3.34 9.06 -14.66
CA GLN A 135 -3.18 9.65 -16.00
C GLN A 135 -3.90 8.86 -17.12
N GLU A 136 -3.76 7.53 -17.12
CA GLU A 136 -4.44 6.67 -18.10
C GLU A 136 -5.93 6.45 -17.76
N GLN A 137 -6.28 6.43 -16.48
CA GLN A 137 -7.67 6.23 -16.04
C GLN A 137 -8.56 7.41 -16.40
N PHE A 138 -8.04 8.65 -16.42
CA PHE A 138 -8.81 9.80 -16.88
C PHE A 138 -9.26 9.64 -18.34
N ARG A 139 -8.39 9.08 -19.20
CA ARG A 139 -8.72 8.82 -20.62
C ARG A 139 -9.85 7.80 -20.80
N SER A 140 -9.91 6.81 -19.93
CA SER A 140 -10.90 5.72 -20.03
C SER A 140 -12.26 6.07 -19.41
N ARG A 141 -12.33 7.11 -18.54
CA ARG A 141 -13.54 7.43 -17.77
C ARG A 141 -14.25 8.70 -18.21
N PHE A 142 -13.53 9.65 -18.79
CA PHE A 142 -14.06 10.99 -19.09
C PHE A 142 -13.90 11.32 -20.58
N SER A 143 -14.70 12.32 -21.04
CA SER A 143 -14.52 12.90 -22.36
C SER A 143 -13.12 13.52 -22.50
N ALA A 144 -12.61 13.62 -23.72
CA ALA A 144 -11.24 14.09 -23.97
C ALA A 144 -10.90 15.45 -23.29
N PRO A 145 -11.78 16.48 -23.31
CA PRO A 145 -11.50 17.73 -22.60
C PRO A 145 -11.43 17.57 -21.09
N MET A 146 -12.37 16.82 -20.47
CA MET A 146 -12.36 16.58 -19.03
C MET A 146 -11.16 15.73 -18.59
N ALA A 147 -10.80 14.73 -19.40
CA ALA A 147 -9.58 13.93 -19.15
C ALA A 147 -8.32 14.79 -19.21
N ALA A 148 -8.23 15.74 -20.13
CA ALA A 148 -7.12 16.68 -20.23
C ALA A 148 -7.02 17.57 -18.98
N VAL A 149 -8.14 18.13 -18.50
CA VAL A 149 -8.20 18.91 -17.26
C VAL A 149 -7.78 18.06 -16.05
N GLY A 150 -8.34 16.85 -15.90
CA GLY A 150 -7.98 15.96 -14.79
C GLY A 150 -6.48 15.65 -14.76
N ARG A 151 -5.89 15.33 -15.92
CA ARG A 151 -4.46 15.06 -16.05
C ARG A 151 -3.59 16.29 -15.76
N PHE A 152 -4.04 17.48 -16.21
CA PHE A 152 -3.34 18.73 -15.87
C PHE A 152 -3.36 19.00 -14.38
N LEU A 153 -4.50 18.84 -13.70
CA LEU A 153 -4.63 19.05 -12.26
C LEU A 153 -3.81 18.02 -11.47
N GLU A 154 -3.85 16.75 -11.88
CA GLU A 154 -3.08 15.68 -11.21
C GLU A 154 -1.56 15.86 -11.35
N ASN A 155 -1.09 16.41 -12.45
CA ASN A 155 0.34 16.56 -12.73
C ASN A 155 0.81 18.01 -12.55
N THR A 156 0.57 18.87 -13.52
CA THR A 156 1.12 20.23 -13.54
C THR A 156 0.59 21.08 -12.39
N GLY A 157 -0.72 21.01 -12.12
CA GLY A 157 -1.35 21.72 -11.01
C GLY A 157 -0.83 21.24 -9.66
N ALA A 158 -0.77 19.91 -9.47
CA ALA A 158 -0.25 19.33 -8.23
C ALA A 158 1.22 19.74 -8.00
N LYS A 159 2.09 19.62 -8.99
CA LYS A 159 3.50 20.05 -8.87
C LYS A 159 3.66 21.53 -8.54
N ALA A 160 2.84 22.40 -9.13
CA ALA A 160 2.91 23.83 -8.88
C ALA A 160 2.54 24.19 -7.42
N VAL A 161 1.56 23.48 -6.84
CA VAL A 161 1.03 23.78 -5.51
C VAL A 161 1.82 23.07 -4.40
N TYR A 162 2.10 21.77 -4.58
CA TYR A 162 2.83 21.02 -3.55
C TYR A 162 4.34 21.28 -3.60
N GLY A 163 4.89 21.57 -4.79
CA GLY A 163 6.29 21.98 -4.93
C GLY A 163 7.26 20.95 -4.36
N GLN A 164 7.89 21.30 -3.24
CA GLN A 164 8.87 20.48 -2.52
C GLN A 164 8.26 19.75 -1.29
N ARG A 165 6.93 19.76 -1.11
CA ARG A 165 6.28 19.08 0.01
C ARG A 165 6.51 17.58 -0.04
N ALA A 166 6.52 16.93 1.14
CA ALA A 166 6.68 15.50 1.23
C ALA A 166 5.49 14.75 0.61
N ILE A 167 5.79 13.66 -0.08
CA ILE A 167 4.82 12.76 -0.71
C ILE A 167 4.97 11.37 -0.08
N ALA A 168 3.86 10.78 0.33
CA ALA A 168 3.78 9.36 0.67
C ALA A 168 3.19 8.60 -0.52
N ALA A 169 3.94 7.64 -1.07
CA ALA A 169 3.53 6.76 -2.14
C ALA A 169 3.40 5.33 -1.62
N VAL A 170 2.38 4.59 -2.03
CA VAL A 170 2.12 3.25 -1.50
C VAL A 170 3.05 2.17 -2.04
N SER A 171 3.83 2.46 -3.08
CA SER A 171 4.77 1.50 -3.67
C SER A 171 5.97 2.17 -4.36
N PRO A 172 7.08 1.43 -4.54
CA PRO A 172 8.21 1.89 -5.35
C PRO A 172 7.80 2.20 -6.80
N SER A 173 6.86 1.46 -7.38
CA SER A 173 6.33 1.75 -8.72
C SER A 173 5.62 3.10 -8.76
N THR A 174 4.75 3.40 -7.78
CA THR A 174 4.09 4.71 -7.67
C THR A 174 5.12 5.83 -7.50
N ARG A 175 6.15 5.62 -6.66
CA ARG A 175 7.26 6.58 -6.53
C ARG A 175 7.96 6.84 -7.85
N LEU A 176 8.28 5.77 -8.60
CA LEU A 176 8.93 5.90 -9.90
C LEU A 176 8.06 6.66 -10.92
N GLU A 177 6.75 6.41 -10.93
CA GLU A 177 5.81 7.14 -11.79
C GLU A 177 5.76 8.64 -11.43
N LEU A 178 5.75 8.99 -10.15
CA LEU A 178 5.83 10.38 -9.70
C LEU A 178 7.13 11.07 -10.13
N ARG A 179 8.27 10.37 -10.04
CA ARG A 179 9.57 10.88 -10.56
C ARG A 179 9.51 11.12 -12.07
N LYS A 180 8.95 10.18 -12.85
CA LYS A 180 8.74 10.34 -14.31
C LYS A 180 7.82 11.52 -14.64
N LEU A 181 6.83 11.80 -13.81
CA LEU A 181 5.97 12.99 -13.94
C LEU A 181 6.65 14.28 -13.52
N GLY A 182 7.87 14.22 -12.95
CA GLY A 182 8.70 15.37 -12.59
C GLY A 182 8.41 15.95 -11.19
N PHE A 183 7.83 15.16 -10.27
CA PHE A 183 7.80 15.53 -8.86
C PHE A 183 9.21 15.46 -8.25
N ARG A 184 9.65 16.54 -7.59
CA ARG A 184 11.02 16.70 -7.08
C ARG A 184 11.14 16.68 -5.56
N GLY A 185 10.03 16.87 -4.83
CA GLY A 185 10.00 16.79 -3.38
C GLY A 185 10.34 15.39 -2.85
N PRO A 186 10.52 15.23 -1.54
CA PRO A 186 10.75 13.92 -0.93
C PRO A 186 9.58 12.99 -1.22
N VAL A 187 9.85 11.76 -1.70
CA VAL A 187 8.82 10.72 -1.93
C VAL A 187 9.16 9.50 -1.10
N HIS A 188 8.39 9.28 -0.06
CA HIS A 188 8.54 8.17 0.86
C HIS A 188 7.62 7.02 0.47
N VAL A 189 8.10 5.78 0.58
CA VAL A 189 7.27 4.59 0.33
C VAL A 189 6.64 4.15 1.64
N VAL A 190 5.30 4.19 1.68
CA VAL A 190 4.49 3.78 2.84
C VAL A 190 3.46 2.76 2.35
N PRO A 191 3.81 1.45 2.34
CA PRO A 191 2.93 0.42 1.78
C PRO A 191 1.67 0.23 2.62
N ASN A 192 0.63 -0.33 1.99
CA ASN A 192 -0.59 -0.70 2.71
C ASN A 192 -0.29 -1.84 3.70
N GLY A 193 -0.91 -1.77 4.86
CA GLY A 193 -1.01 -2.92 5.74
C GLY A 193 -1.99 -3.98 5.18
N THR A 194 -1.95 -5.15 5.78
CA THR A 194 -2.85 -6.27 5.48
C THR A 194 -3.52 -6.79 6.74
N ILE A 195 -4.35 -7.81 6.59
CA ILE A 195 -4.90 -8.57 7.71
C ILE A 195 -3.76 -9.20 8.53
N GLU A 196 -4.03 -9.48 9.78
CA GLU A 196 -3.11 -10.27 10.60
C GLU A 196 -2.90 -11.65 9.96
N VAL A 197 -1.63 -12.07 9.85
CA VAL A 197 -1.28 -13.37 9.28
C VAL A 197 -1.67 -14.46 10.27
N PRO A 198 -2.57 -15.39 9.91
CA PRO A 198 -3.03 -16.43 10.82
C PRO A 198 -1.87 -17.35 11.22
N GLN A 199 -1.88 -17.84 12.46
CA GLN A 199 -0.87 -18.77 12.97
C GLN A 199 -0.98 -20.14 12.28
N THR A 200 -2.19 -20.54 11.93
CA THR A 200 -2.47 -21.81 11.26
C THR A 200 -3.37 -21.56 10.04
N VAL A 201 -3.06 -22.22 8.94
CA VAL A 201 -3.90 -22.23 7.74
C VAL A 201 -4.45 -23.64 7.57
N GLY A 202 -5.75 -23.74 7.33
CA GLY A 202 -6.42 -25.01 7.04
C GLY A 202 -5.93 -25.66 5.74
N PRO A 203 -6.39 -26.87 5.46
CA PRO A 203 -6.05 -27.57 4.22
C PRO A 203 -6.58 -26.79 3.00
N ARG A 204 -5.87 -26.87 1.92
CA ARG A 204 -6.33 -26.37 0.61
C ARG A 204 -7.44 -27.24 0.06
N ASP A 205 -8.23 -26.68 -0.84
CA ASP A 205 -9.23 -27.48 -1.58
C ASP A 205 -8.57 -28.70 -2.24
N PRO A 206 -9.24 -29.85 -2.28
CA PRO A 206 -8.69 -31.05 -2.90
C PRO A 206 -8.52 -30.90 -4.42
N GLU A 207 -9.26 -29.99 -5.03
CA GLU A 207 -9.21 -29.66 -6.45
C GLU A 207 -8.47 -28.35 -6.69
N PRO A 208 -7.75 -28.20 -7.81
CA PRO A 208 -7.05 -26.97 -8.15
C PRO A 208 -8.00 -25.78 -8.17
N THR A 209 -7.87 -24.87 -7.19
CA THR A 209 -8.77 -23.74 -7.01
C THR A 209 -8.00 -22.42 -7.07
N ILE A 210 -8.46 -21.52 -7.93
CA ILE A 210 -8.00 -20.14 -8.01
C ILE A 210 -9.04 -19.27 -7.29
N ALA A 211 -8.62 -18.40 -6.36
CA ALA A 211 -9.51 -17.46 -5.71
C ALA A 211 -9.08 -16.01 -6.02
N VAL A 212 -10.01 -15.20 -6.49
CA VAL A 212 -9.77 -13.80 -6.86
C VAL A 212 -10.68 -12.87 -6.08
N VAL A 213 -10.08 -11.89 -5.40
CA VAL A 213 -10.80 -10.79 -4.75
C VAL A 213 -10.60 -9.53 -5.56
N SER A 214 -11.64 -9.05 -6.23
CA SER A 214 -11.52 -7.89 -7.12
C SER A 214 -12.86 -7.20 -7.35
N ARG A 215 -12.84 -5.86 -7.50
CA ARG A 215 -13.97 -5.15 -8.11
C ARG A 215 -14.07 -5.54 -9.60
N LEU A 216 -15.27 -5.79 -10.07
CA LEU A 216 -15.51 -6.15 -11.47
C LEU A 216 -15.63 -4.90 -12.34
N VAL A 217 -14.46 -4.31 -12.66
CA VAL A 217 -14.31 -3.10 -13.49
C VAL A 217 -13.26 -3.33 -14.57
N ARG A 218 -13.35 -2.60 -15.69
CA ARG A 218 -12.56 -2.83 -16.92
C ARG A 218 -11.05 -2.94 -16.68
N HIS A 219 -10.46 -2.05 -15.86
CA HIS A 219 -9.00 -2.05 -15.65
C HIS A 219 -8.48 -3.27 -14.87
N LYS A 220 -9.37 -4.03 -14.20
CA LYS A 220 -9.01 -5.30 -13.55
C LYS A 220 -8.87 -6.46 -14.55
N ARG A 221 -9.34 -6.27 -15.77
CA ARG A 221 -9.18 -7.20 -16.90
C ARG A 221 -9.53 -8.65 -16.56
N MET A 222 -10.66 -8.83 -15.87
CA MET A 222 -11.16 -10.17 -15.56
C MET A 222 -11.50 -10.97 -16.82
N ASP A 223 -11.86 -10.29 -17.90
CA ASP A 223 -12.04 -10.87 -19.23
C ASP A 223 -10.77 -11.59 -19.75
N LEU A 224 -9.60 -10.99 -19.50
CA LEU A 224 -8.34 -11.65 -19.81
C LEU A 224 -8.13 -12.90 -18.97
N LEU A 225 -8.41 -12.84 -17.65
CA LEU A 225 -8.30 -14.01 -16.79
C LEU A 225 -9.19 -15.15 -17.27
N LEU A 226 -10.46 -14.88 -17.61
CA LEU A 226 -11.38 -15.90 -18.14
C LEU A 226 -10.86 -16.54 -19.43
N GLY A 227 -10.36 -15.71 -20.37
CA GLY A 227 -9.77 -16.24 -21.61
C GLY A 227 -8.55 -17.14 -21.35
N GLN A 228 -7.67 -16.78 -20.43
CA GLN A 228 -6.50 -17.58 -20.09
C GLN A 228 -6.85 -18.80 -19.20
N LEU A 229 -7.90 -18.70 -18.39
CA LEU A 229 -8.45 -19.83 -17.65
C LEU A 229 -8.98 -20.92 -18.59
N ALA A 230 -9.67 -20.56 -19.68
CA ALA A 230 -10.14 -21.49 -20.69
C ALA A 230 -8.96 -22.26 -21.36
N VAL A 231 -7.79 -21.63 -21.47
CA VAL A 231 -6.57 -22.32 -21.94
C VAL A 231 -6.08 -23.30 -20.87
N ALA A 232 -5.97 -22.86 -19.62
CA ALA A 232 -5.47 -23.69 -18.52
C ALA A 232 -6.40 -24.89 -18.21
N ALA A 233 -7.71 -24.71 -18.28
CA ALA A 233 -8.70 -25.76 -18.02
C ALA A 233 -8.58 -26.98 -18.97
N ARG A 234 -7.97 -26.82 -20.14
CA ARG A 234 -7.70 -27.94 -21.06
C ARG A 234 -6.64 -28.89 -20.51
N SER A 235 -5.72 -28.40 -19.68
CA SER A 235 -4.60 -29.16 -19.12
C SER A 235 -4.80 -29.56 -17.67
N ILE A 236 -5.61 -28.78 -16.92
CA ILE A 236 -5.84 -28.99 -15.48
C ILE A 236 -7.27 -29.49 -15.26
N PRO A 237 -7.47 -30.81 -14.99
CA PRO A 237 -8.80 -31.35 -14.70
C PRO A 237 -9.41 -30.75 -13.44
N ARG A 238 -10.72 -30.51 -13.46
CA ARG A 238 -11.49 -29.98 -12.33
C ARG A 238 -10.98 -28.64 -11.78
N LEU A 239 -10.33 -27.83 -12.64
CA LEU A 239 -9.92 -26.48 -12.29
C LEU A 239 -11.14 -25.64 -11.89
N ARG A 240 -11.00 -24.87 -10.79
CA ARG A 240 -12.04 -23.95 -10.30
C ARG A 240 -11.52 -22.52 -10.19
N LEU A 241 -12.39 -21.56 -10.47
CA LEU A 241 -12.16 -20.14 -10.22
C LEU A 241 -13.29 -19.57 -9.36
N GLU A 242 -12.94 -19.09 -8.16
CA GLU A 242 -13.84 -18.43 -7.23
C GLU A 242 -13.63 -16.92 -7.32
N VAL A 243 -14.62 -16.19 -7.85
CA VAL A 243 -14.57 -14.74 -8.03
C VAL A 243 -15.37 -14.04 -6.95
N MET A 244 -14.68 -13.36 -6.04
CA MET A 244 -15.27 -12.57 -4.94
C MET A 244 -15.16 -11.09 -5.25
N GLY A 245 -16.29 -10.44 -5.34
CA GLY A 245 -16.45 -9.02 -5.63
C GLY A 245 -17.57 -8.73 -6.62
N ASP A 246 -17.86 -7.46 -6.81
CA ASP A 246 -18.94 -7.00 -7.65
C ASP A 246 -18.52 -5.78 -8.48
N GLY A 247 -19.34 -5.41 -9.45
CA GLY A 247 -19.10 -4.23 -10.28
C GLY A 247 -19.87 -4.25 -11.59
N PRO A 248 -19.80 -3.15 -12.36
CA PRO A 248 -20.56 -2.97 -13.58
C PRO A 248 -20.25 -4.00 -14.70
N GLU A 249 -19.10 -4.67 -14.63
CA GLU A 249 -18.72 -5.68 -15.62
C GLU A 249 -19.30 -7.08 -15.32
N ARG A 250 -19.95 -7.30 -14.17
CA ARG A 250 -20.37 -8.63 -13.71
C ARG A 250 -21.17 -9.40 -14.75
N ALA A 251 -22.27 -8.80 -15.26
CA ALA A 251 -23.14 -9.49 -16.22
C ALA A 251 -22.39 -9.86 -17.51
N ARG A 252 -21.54 -8.95 -18.02
CA ARG A 252 -20.70 -9.21 -19.21
C ARG A 252 -19.70 -10.34 -18.98
N LEU A 253 -19.10 -10.40 -17.77
CA LEU A 253 -18.12 -11.41 -17.44
C LEU A 253 -18.76 -12.78 -17.23
N GLN A 254 -19.98 -12.84 -16.68
CA GLN A 254 -20.75 -14.09 -16.58
C GLN A 254 -21.10 -14.62 -17.96
N GLN A 255 -21.59 -13.75 -18.88
CA GLN A 255 -21.84 -14.17 -20.25
C GLN A 255 -20.56 -14.66 -20.95
N LEU A 256 -19.44 -13.97 -20.78
CA LEU A 256 -18.16 -14.40 -21.34
C LEU A 256 -17.72 -15.77 -20.79
N ALA A 257 -17.97 -16.05 -19.52
CA ALA A 257 -17.64 -17.37 -18.94
C ALA A 257 -18.47 -18.47 -19.63
N THR A 258 -19.78 -18.25 -19.85
CA THR A 258 -20.65 -19.15 -20.60
C THR A 258 -20.18 -19.33 -22.06
N ASP A 259 -19.86 -18.23 -22.76
CA ASP A 259 -19.37 -18.25 -24.15
C ASP A 259 -18.05 -19.03 -24.29
N LEU A 260 -17.24 -19.08 -23.23
CA LEU A 260 -15.99 -19.84 -23.16
C LEU A 260 -16.18 -21.28 -22.65
N GLY A 261 -17.39 -21.70 -22.30
CA GLY A 261 -17.68 -23.02 -21.76
C GLY A 261 -17.12 -23.25 -20.35
N LEU A 262 -17.11 -22.21 -19.52
CA LEU A 262 -16.56 -22.22 -18.17
C LEU A 262 -17.63 -22.25 -17.07
N ASP A 263 -18.89 -22.58 -17.38
CA ASP A 263 -20.01 -22.54 -16.41
C ASP A 263 -19.77 -23.42 -15.17
N ASP A 264 -19.18 -24.61 -15.38
CA ASP A 264 -18.83 -25.52 -14.28
C ASP A 264 -17.49 -25.19 -13.60
N THR A 265 -16.74 -24.24 -14.16
CA THR A 265 -15.38 -23.88 -13.71
C THR A 265 -15.39 -22.58 -12.88
N VAL A 266 -16.25 -21.62 -13.19
CA VAL A 266 -16.22 -20.27 -12.60
C VAL A 266 -17.44 -20.00 -11.76
N THR A 267 -17.21 -19.63 -10.49
CA THR A 267 -18.27 -19.20 -9.56
C THR A 267 -18.12 -17.72 -9.23
N PHE A 268 -19.15 -16.92 -9.52
CA PHE A 268 -19.22 -15.49 -9.18
C PHE A 268 -20.01 -15.30 -7.87
N HIS A 269 -19.32 -15.13 -6.77
CA HIS A 269 -19.93 -14.99 -5.43
C HIS A 269 -20.55 -13.61 -5.16
N GLY A 270 -20.21 -12.59 -5.95
CA GLY A 270 -20.53 -11.21 -5.63
C GLY A 270 -19.70 -10.68 -4.45
N TYR A 271 -20.17 -9.62 -3.81
CA TYR A 271 -19.52 -9.09 -2.61
C TYR A 271 -19.63 -10.11 -1.47
N GLN A 272 -18.51 -10.40 -0.81
CA GLN A 272 -18.45 -11.30 0.32
C GLN A 272 -17.96 -10.58 1.57
N PRO A 273 -18.62 -10.78 2.74
CA PRO A 273 -18.10 -10.37 4.03
C PRO A 273 -16.71 -10.97 4.30
N ASN A 274 -15.91 -10.29 5.11
CA ASN A 274 -14.51 -10.67 5.36
C ASN A 274 -14.33 -12.14 5.78
N ALA A 275 -15.21 -12.68 6.64
CA ALA A 275 -15.13 -14.07 7.09
C ALA A 275 -15.27 -15.07 5.93
N GLN A 276 -16.27 -14.88 5.06
CA GLN A 276 -16.52 -15.75 3.91
C GLN A 276 -15.43 -15.58 2.85
N ARG A 277 -15.03 -14.34 2.56
CA ARG A 277 -13.90 -14.02 1.67
C ARG A 277 -12.62 -14.72 2.12
N ASN A 278 -12.30 -14.63 3.40
CA ASN A 278 -11.09 -15.22 3.97
C ASN A 278 -11.16 -16.76 3.95
N ALA A 279 -12.33 -17.35 4.19
CA ALA A 279 -12.54 -18.80 4.09
C ALA A 279 -12.31 -19.34 2.66
N LEU A 280 -12.76 -18.60 1.64
CA LEU A 280 -12.49 -18.98 0.24
C LEU A 280 -11.01 -18.78 -0.13
N LEU A 281 -10.41 -17.64 0.27
CA LEU A 281 -8.98 -17.39 0.01
C LEU A 281 -8.09 -18.44 0.66
N SER A 282 -8.34 -18.80 1.93
CA SER A 282 -7.47 -19.70 2.69
C SER A 282 -7.38 -21.10 2.08
N ARG A 283 -8.38 -21.54 1.30
CA ARG A 283 -8.42 -22.84 0.67
C ARG A 283 -7.88 -22.85 -0.77
N ALA A 284 -7.69 -21.68 -1.37
CA ALA A 284 -7.22 -21.59 -2.74
C ALA A 284 -5.77 -22.07 -2.91
N TRP A 285 -5.44 -22.60 -4.06
CA TRP A 285 -4.08 -22.99 -4.45
C TRP A 285 -3.27 -21.75 -4.86
N VAL A 286 -3.89 -20.88 -5.66
CA VAL A 286 -3.30 -19.63 -6.14
C VAL A 286 -4.35 -18.52 -6.16
N THR A 287 -3.93 -17.28 -6.07
CA THR A 287 -4.72 -16.13 -6.50
C THR A 287 -4.23 -15.62 -7.86
N ALA A 288 -5.03 -14.81 -8.54
CA ALA A 288 -4.66 -14.29 -9.85
C ALA A 288 -4.92 -12.78 -9.98
N SER A 289 -4.05 -12.08 -10.71
CA SER A 289 -4.24 -10.67 -11.06
C SER A 289 -3.87 -10.38 -12.50
N THR A 290 -4.85 -9.97 -13.29
CA THR A 290 -4.70 -9.55 -14.69
C THR A 290 -4.87 -8.05 -14.86
N SER A 291 -4.85 -7.28 -13.78
CA SER A 291 -5.02 -5.82 -13.79
C SER A 291 -4.07 -5.13 -14.76
N ALA A 292 -4.54 -4.07 -15.40
CA ALA A 292 -3.69 -3.25 -16.28
C ALA A 292 -2.70 -2.38 -15.48
N ALA A 293 -3.07 -1.97 -14.27
CA ALA A 293 -2.23 -1.23 -13.33
C ALA A 293 -2.83 -1.28 -11.93
N GLU A 294 -1.97 -1.23 -10.92
CA GLU A 294 -2.33 -1.16 -9.49
C GLU A 294 -1.41 -0.18 -8.77
N GLY A 295 -1.89 0.40 -7.68
CA GLY A 295 -1.03 1.15 -6.77
C GLY A 295 -0.14 0.23 -5.93
N TRP A 296 -0.75 -0.87 -5.42
CA TRP A 296 -0.06 -1.82 -4.54
C TRP A 296 -0.43 -3.28 -4.86
N GLY A 297 -1.68 -3.64 -4.79
CA GLY A 297 -2.13 -5.03 -4.88
C GLY A 297 -2.53 -5.60 -3.52
N CYS A 298 -3.40 -4.88 -2.80
CA CYS A 298 -3.86 -5.30 -1.47
C CYS A 298 -4.37 -6.74 -1.44
N SER A 299 -5.19 -7.14 -2.42
CA SER A 299 -5.72 -8.51 -2.50
C SER A 299 -4.64 -9.59 -2.68
N VAL A 300 -3.50 -9.23 -3.29
CA VAL A 300 -2.33 -10.12 -3.44
C VAL A 300 -1.68 -10.37 -2.07
N ILE A 301 -1.47 -9.30 -1.30
CA ILE A 301 -0.89 -9.42 0.06
C ILE A 301 -1.89 -10.07 1.03
N GLU A 302 -3.20 -9.80 0.89
CA GLU A 302 -4.24 -10.51 1.65
C GLU A 302 -4.23 -12.01 1.38
N ALA A 303 -4.09 -12.42 0.11
CA ALA A 303 -3.93 -13.83 -0.25
C ALA A 303 -2.63 -14.42 0.30
N ALA A 304 -1.53 -13.69 0.22
CA ALA A 304 -0.24 -14.09 0.78
C ALA A 304 -0.30 -14.30 2.31
N ALA A 305 -1.12 -13.52 3.04
CA ALA A 305 -1.34 -13.74 4.47
C ALA A 305 -1.94 -15.13 4.77
N TRP A 306 -2.77 -15.65 3.85
CA TRP A 306 -3.29 -17.01 3.89
C TRP A 306 -2.35 -18.05 3.26
N GLY A 307 -1.12 -17.68 2.95
CA GLY A 307 -0.14 -18.54 2.31
C GLY A 307 -0.44 -18.86 0.84
N VAL A 308 -1.26 -18.05 0.16
CA VAL A 308 -1.69 -18.25 -1.24
C VAL A 308 -0.84 -17.40 -2.16
N PRO A 309 -0.01 -18.01 -3.05
CA PRO A 309 0.80 -17.29 -4.01
C PRO A 309 -0.04 -16.68 -5.14
N CYS A 310 0.51 -15.66 -5.79
CA CYS A 310 -0.17 -14.94 -6.85
C CYS A 310 0.41 -15.25 -8.24
N MET A 311 -0.44 -15.60 -9.21
CA MET A 311 -0.12 -15.58 -10.64
C MET A 311 -0.56 -14.23 -11.23
N ALA A 312 0.35 -13.43 -11.80
CA ALA A 312 -0.01 -12.08 -12.22
C ALA A 312 0.73 -11.58 -13.48
N LEU A 313 0.14 -10.55 -14.11
CA LEU A 313 0.86 -9.72 -15.07
C LEU A 313 1.84 -8.79 -14.31
N ARG A 314 3.03 -8.60 -14.87
CA ARG A 314 4.11 -7.74 -14.32
C ARG A 314 3.82 -6.26 -14.55
N VAL A 315 2.77 -5.76 -13.91
CA VAL A 315 2.39 -4.35 -13.98
C VAL A 315 2.85 -3.58 -12.75
N PRO A 316 2.94 -2.23 -12.81
CA PRO A 316 3.21 -1.39 -11.65
C PRO A 316 2.30 -1.75 -10.46
N GLY A 317 2.85 -1.72 -9.25
CA GLY A 317 2.17 -2.11 -8.01
C GLY A 317 2.14 -3.63 -7.79
N ILE A 318 1.66 -4.42 -8.73
CA ILE A 318 1.67 -5.89 -8.62
C ILE A 318 3.09 -6.45 -8.55
N ARG A 319 3.98 -5.97 -9.43
CA ARG A 319 5.40 -6.37 -9.38
C ARG A 319 6.11 -5.94 -8.08
N ASP A 320 5.49 -5.05 -7.28
CA ASP A 320 5.98 -4.66 -5.95
C ASP A 320 5.47 -5.59 -4.86
N SER A 321 4.24 -6.09 -5.01
CA SER A 321 3.58 -6.96 -4.03
C SER A 321 3.91 -8.44 -4.21
N VAL A 322 4.40 -8.86 -5.38
CA VAL A 322 4.83 -10.24 -5.66
C VAL A 322 6.35 -10.31 -5.70
N VAL A 323 6.93 -11.24 -4.92
CA VAL A 323 8.33 -11.63 -5.01
C VAL A 323 8.42 -12.85 -5.94
N GLU A 324 8.98 -12.64 -7.13
CA GLU A 324 9.08 -13.64 -8.20
C GLU A 324 9.70 -14.96 -7.72
N GLY A 325 9.04 -16.07 -8.01
CA GLY A 325 9.50 -17.40 -7.63
C GLY A 325 9.37 -17.75 -6.13
N ARG A 326 9.00 -16.78 -5.28
CA ARG A 326 8.85 -16.98 -3.82
C ARG A 326 7.40 -16.81 -3.36
N THR A 327 6.72 -15.74 -3.77
CA THR A 327 5.33 -15.48 -3.37
C THR A 327 4.37 -15.50 -4.54
N GLY A 328 4.87 -15.88 -5.71
CA GLY A 328 4.07 -16.01 -6.93
C GLY A 328 4.92 -15.94 -8.19
N TRP A 329 4.25 -15.80 -9.31
CA TRP A 329 4.82 -15.80 -10.65
C TRP A 329 4.33 -14.57 -11.41
N LEU A 330 5.24 -13.92 -12.13
CA LEU A 330 4.96 -12.73 -12.92
C LEU A 330 5.27 -13.01 -14.40
N VAL A 331 4.35 -12.67 -15.28
CA VAL A 331 4.55 -12.71 -16.72
C VAL A 331 4.36 -11.36 -17.36
N ASP A 332 5.06 -11.11 -18.47
CA ASP A 332 5.06 -9.79 -19.10
C ASP A 332 3.89 -9.62 -20.09
N THR A 333 3.39 -10.71 -20.64
CA THR A 333 2.34 -10.70 -21.66
C THR A 333 1.13 -11.54 -21.28
N ALA A 334 -0.02 -11.15 -21.82
CA ALA A 334 -1.27 -11.90 -21.68
C ALA A 334 -1.18 -13.33 -22.24
N ARG A 335 -0.38 -13.55 -23.30
CA ARG A 335 -0.23 -14.85 -23.95
C ARG A 335 0.50 -15.86 -23.04
N GLU A 336 1.43 -15.39 -22.23
CA GLU A 336 2.21 -16.22 -21.31
C GLU A 336 1.40 -16.64 -20.07
N PHE A 337 0.31 -15.93 -19.78
CA PHE A 337 -0.42 -16.09 -18.51
C PHE A 337 -1.02 -17.49 -18.35
N GLY A 338 -1.72 -18.01 -19.36
CA GLY A 338 -2.35 -19.34 -19.30
C GLY A 338 -1.33 -20.48 -19.08
N PRO A 339 -0.27 -20.58 -19.89
CA PRO A 339 0.80 -21.58 -19.68
C PRO A 339 1.48 -21.45 -18.31
N ALA A 340 1.78 -20.22 -17.86
CA ALA A 340 2.39 -19.99 -16.55
C ALA A 340 1.42 -20.33 -15.39
N LEU A 341 0.11 -20.12 -15.56
CA LEU A 341 -0.90 -20.54 -14.60
C LEU A 341 -0.93 -22.07 -14.43
N VAL A 342 -0.81 -22.82 -15.54
CA VAL A 342 -0.68 -24.28 -15.49
C VAL A 342 0.54 -24.69 -14.68
N THR A 343 1.72 -24.13 -14.98
CA THR A 343 2.96 -24.41 -14.24
C THR A 343 2.84 -24.04 -12.75
N ALA A 344 2.18 -22.94 -12.42
CA ALA A 344 1.93 -22.53 -11.04
C ALA A 344 1.06 -23.55 -10.29
N LEU A 345 -0.03 -24.02 -10.92
CA LEU A 345 -0.91 -25.04 -10.34
C LEU A 345 -0.22 -26.40 -10.20
N GLU A 346 0.56 -26.83 -11.16
CA GLU A 346 1.39 -28.04 -11.07
C GLU A 346 2.43 -27.94 -9.95
N THR A 347 3.05 -26.78 -9.79
CA THR A 347 3.97 -26.51 -8.67
C THR A 347 3.26 -26.64 -7.33
N MET A 348 2.06 -26.08 -7.21
CA MET A 348 1.25 -26.15 -5.99
C MET A 348 0.64 -27.54 -5.73
N ALA A 349 0.55 -28.39 -6.75
CA ALA A 349 0.16 -29.81 -6.60
C ALA A 349 1.22 -30.63 -5.83
N ASN A 350 2.48 -30.18 -5.80
CA ASN A 350 3.52 -30.81 -5.00
C ASN A 350 3.43 -30.33 -3.56
N PRO A 351 3.14 -31.21 -2.56
CA PRO A 351 2.91 -30.79 -1.16
C PRO A 351 4.12 -30.12 -0.50
N ASN A 352 5.35 -30.46 -0.89
CA ASN A 352 6.55 -29.86 -0.33
C ASN A 352 6.74 -28.43 -0.85
N LYS A 353 6.62 -28.24 -2.17
CA LYS A 353 6.68 -26.93 -2.80
C LYS A 353 5.55 -26.00 -2.32
N ALA A 354 4.35 -26.54 -2.21
CA ALA A 354 3.20 -25.79 -1.71
C ALA A 354 3.44 -25.29 -0.28
N ARG A 355 4.00 -26.12 0.62
CA ARG A 355 4.36 -25.70 1.99
C ARG A 355 5.45 -24.64 2.01
N GLU A 356 6.50 -24.80 1.21
CA GLU A 356 7.59 -23.84 1.08
C GLU A 356 7.08 -22.46 0.63
N ILE A 357 6.35 -22.42 -0.50
CA ILE A 357 5.80 -21.19 -1.07
C ILE A 357 4.79 -20.55 -0.11
N SER A 358 3.94 -21.36 0.53
CA SER A 358 2.97 -20.83 1.51
C SER A 358 3.65 -20.14 2.70
N ALA A 359 4.72 -20.73 3.23
CA ALA A 359 5.50 -20.14 4.31
C ALA A 359 6.15 -18.82 3.86
N GLN A 360 6.69 -18.76 2.64
CA GLN A 360 7.27 -17.55 2.06
C GLN A 360 6.21 -16.46 1.85
N CYS A 361 5.01 -16.81 1.37
CA CYS A 361 3.89 -15.89 1.25
C CYS A 361 3.52 -15.26 2.61
N GLN A 362 3.35 -16.09 3.64
CA GLN A 362 3.04 -15.61 4.99
C GLN A 362 4.15 -14.74 5.57
N GLN A 363 5.42 -15.13 5.37
CA GLN A 363 6.55 -14.33 5.81
C GLN A 363 6.58 -12.96 5.12
N TRP A 364 6.28 -12.91 3.82
CA TRP A 364 6.16 -11.66 3.08
C TRP A 364 5.01 -10.80 3.60
N ALA A 365 3.83 -11.38 3.80
CA ALA A 365 2.68 -10.66 4.31
C ALA A 365 2.89 -10.06 5.71
N ARG A 366 3.66 -10.74 6.60
CA ARG A 366 4.03 -10.22 7.94
C ARG A 366 4.82 -8.91 7.89
N CYS A 367 5.45 -8.58 6.77
CA CYS A 367 6.14 -7.30 6.61
C CYS A 367 5.19 -6.11 6.48
N PHE A 368 3.90 -6.35 6.18
CA PHE A 368 2.91 -5.33 5.87
C PHE A 368 1.83 -5.26 6.93
N THR A 369 2.16 -4.72 8.09
CA THR A 369 1.19 -4.47 9.16
C THR A 369 0.66 -3.04 9.08
N TRP A 370 -0.59 -2.82 9.52
CA TRP A 370 -1.13 -1.48 9.64
C TRP A 370 -0.38 -0.63 10.66
N ASP A 371 0.18 -1.25 11.70
CA ASP A 371 1.00 -0.56 12.69
C ASP A 371 2.25 0.02 12.04
N ARG A 372 2.95 -0.77 11.22
CA ARG A 372 4.11 -0.30 10.48
C ARG A 372 3.74 0.80 9.47
N SER A 373 2.61 0.67 8.76
CA SER A 373 2.15 1.72 7.84
C SER A 373 1.86 3.04 8.58
N ALA A 374 1.25 2.96 9.77
CA ALA A 374 0.96 4.12 10.60
C ALA A 374 2.23 4.77 11.15
N GLU A 375 3.22 3.98 11.59
CA GLU A 375 4.54 4.47 12.02
C GLU A 375 5.29 5.16 10.88
N LEU A 376 5.33 4.55 9.69
CA LEU A 376 5.99 5.12 8.53
C LEU A 376 5.36 6.45 8.11
N LEU A 377 4.02 6.53 8.04
CA LEU A 377 3.36 7.78 7.66
C LEU A 377 3.49 8.86 8.74
N ALA A 378 3.49 8.48 10.02
CA ALA A 378 3.80 9.39 11.12
C ALA A 378 5.22 9.94 10.99
N GLY A 379 6.18 9.10 10.63
CA GLY A 379 7.55 9.51 10.35
C GLY A 379 7.64 10.54 9.22
N VAL A 380 6.89 10.35 8.14
CA VAL A 380 6.83 11.32 7.02
C VAL A 380 6.26 12.67 7.47
N VAL A 381 5.21 12.66 8.29
CA VAL A 381 4.62 13.91 8.85
C VAL A 381 5.64 14.65 9.73
N LEU A 382 6.31 13.93 10.61
CA LEU A 382 7.31 14.51 11.52
C LEU A 382 8.55 15.02 10.78
N GLU A 383 9.02 14.30 9.77
CA GLU A 383 10.15 14.76 8.94
C GLU A 383 9.78 16.04 8.17
N GLU A 384 8.57 16.13 7.61
CA GLU A 384 8.10 17.35 6.95
C GLU A 384 8.00 18.53 7.93
N GLU A 385 7.60 18.29 9.18
CA GLU A 385 7.61 19.29 10.25
C GLU A 385 9.03 19.80 10.50
N LEU A 386 10.00 18.92 10.74
CA LEU A 386 11.41 19.26 10.96
C LEU A 386 12.02 20.02 9.79
N ARG A 387 11.73 19.57 8.55
CA ARG A 387 12.20 20.22 7.34
C ARG A 387 11.70 21.66 7.21
N LEU A 388 10.45 21.93 7.58
CA LEU A 388 9.89 23.29 7.56
C LEU A 388 10.46 24.19 8.66
N GLN A 389 10.97 23.62 9.74
CA GLN A 389 11.67 24.33 10.81
C GLN A 389 13.16 24.58 10.46
N GLY A 390 13.63 24.12 9.30
CA GLY A 390 15.02 24.26 8.87
C GLY A 390 15.99 23.33 9.59
N ALA A 391 15.49 22.33 10.31
CA ALA A 391 16.31 21.37 11.07
C ALA A 391 16.93 20.28 10.20
N GLU A 392 16.39 20.03 8.99
CA GLU A 392 16.89 18.99 8.06
C GLU A 392 16.82 19.43 6.59
N GLU A 393 17.83 19.00 5.81
CA GLU A 393 17.76 19.06 4.36
C GLU A 393 16.80 17.97 3.84
N ALA A 394 16.01 18.30 2.82
CA ALA A 394 15.11 17.35 2.21
C ALA A 394 15.91 16.17 1.61
N ALA A 395 15.66 14.96 2.09
CA ALA A 395 16.22 13.77 1.47
C ALA A 395 15.60 13.60 0.07
N SER A 396 16.31 14.05 -0.95
CA SER A 396 15.85 13.99 -2.35
C SER A 396 16.24 12.69 -3.07
N SER A 397 17.03 11.84 -2.42
CA SER A 397 17.59 10.64 -3.01
C SER A 397 16.63 9.45 -2.96
N ASP A 398 16.51 8.73 -4.08
CA ASP A 398 15.80 7.46 -4.17
C ASP A 398 16.65 6.28 -3.62
N MET A 399 17.83 6.58 -3.08
CA MET A 399 18.75 5.62 -2.45
C MET A 399 18.36 5.37 -1.00
N ALA A 400 18.78 4.23 -0.50
CA ALA A 400 18.79 3.90 0.92
C ALA A 400 19.92 2.91 1.20
N THR A 401 20.49 3.00 2.39
CA THR A 401 21.55 2.09 2.83
C THR A 401 21.05 1.25 4.00
N LEU A 402 21.20 -0.07 3.88
CA LEU A 402 21.04 -0.99 5.00
C LEU A 402 22.38 -1.10 5.74
N ILE A 403 22.32 -0.89 7.04
CA ILE A 403 23.46 -0.92 7.93
C ILE A 403 23.21 -1.97 9.00
N ARG A 404 24.21 -2.80 9.30
CA ARG A 404 24.15 -3.77 10.37
C ARG A 404 25.34 -3.61 11.30
N PHE A 405 25.09 -3.73 12.60
CA PHE A 405 26.12 -3.65 13.65
C PHE A 405 25.66 -4.36 14.92
N PRO A 406 26.62 -4.83 15.77
CA PRO A 406 26.29 -5.55 16.98
C PRO A 406 25.49 -4.72 18.00
N ALA A 407 24.54 -5.33 18.71
CA ALA A 407 23.86 -4.79 19.88
C ALA A 407 24.57 -5.30 21.18
N PRO A 408 24.43 -4.61 22.33
CA PRO A 408 23.77 -3.33 22.53
C PRO A 408 24.61 -2.15 22.01
N VAL A 409 23.94 -1.11 21.56
CA VAL A 409 24.59 0.13 21.11
C VAL A 409 24.66 1.10 22.28
N ALA A 410 25.87 1.46 22.71
CA ALA A 410 26.08 2.49 23.72
C ALA A 410 25.86 3.92 23.18
N ALA A 411 25.70 4.06 21.86
CA ALA A 411 25.58 5.34 21.19
C ALA A 411 24.12 5.83 21.15
N ASP A 412 23.92 7.12 21.37
CA ASP A 412 22.63 7.75 21.12
C ASP A 412 22.42 7.96 19.61
N LEU A 413 21.66 7.06 19.01
CA LEU A 413 21.30 7.11 17.58
C LEU A 413 20.27 8.19 17.26
N SER A 414 19.61 8.77 18.24
CA SER A 414 18.52 9.76 18.04
C SER A 414 18.97 11.01 17.28
N SER A 415 20.25 11.34 17.36
CA SER A 415 20.86 12.50 16.68
C SER A 415 21.20 12.26 15.20
N VAL A 416 21.19 11.00 14.73
CA VAL A 416 21.59 10.64 13.35
C VAL A 416 20.52 9.86 12.59
N VAL A 417 19.53 9.30 13.30
CA VAL A 417 18.42 8.55 12.71
C VAL A 417 17.21 9.47 12.57
N ARG A 418 16.67 9.58 11.36
CA ARG A 418 15.52 10.43 11.04
C ARG A 418 14.20 9.70 11.28
N PRO A 419 13.08 10.44 11.42
CA PRO A 419 11.75 9.83 11.59
C PRO A 419 11.34 8.85 10.48
N THR A 420 11.87 9.01 9.27
CA THR A 420 11.57 8.12 8.13
C THR A 420 12.54 6.94 8.01
N ASP A 421 13.64 6.91 8.75
CA ASP A 421 14.53 5.75 8.82
C ASP A 421 13.86 4.63 9.62
N GLU A 422 14.27 3.39 9.37
CA GLU A 422 13.73 2.23 10.08
C GLU A 422 14.85 1.48 10.78
N ILE A 423 14.60 1.09 12.03
CA ILE A 423 15.56 0.33 12.83
C ILE A 423 14.86 -0.92 13.38
N ALA A 424 15.57 -2.03 13.40
CA ALA A 424 15.16 -3.29 14.02
C ALA A 424 16.32 -3.94 14.75
N GLU A 425 16.04 -4.57 15.87
CA GLU A 425 17.02 -5.37 16.61
C GLU A 425 16.56 -6.82 16.63
N ASN A 426 17.43 -7.73 16.16
CA ASN A 426 17.17 -9.16 16.14
C ASN A 426 18.46 -9.91 16.51
N ASN A 427 18.37 -10.87 17.42
CA ASN A 427 19.46 -11.80 17.77
C ASN A 427 20.80 -11.10 18.12
N GLY A 428 20.76 -9.94 18.80
CA GLY A 428 21.95 -9.20 19.16
C GLY A 428 22.59 -8.40 18.02
N GLU A 429 21.89 -8.21 16.90
CA GLU A 429 22.29 -7.35 15.79
C GLU A 429 21.25 -6.26 15.57
N VAL A 430 21.69 -5.01 15.39
CA VAL A 430 20.88 -3.89 14.95
C VAL A 430 20.94 -3.78 13.45
N SER A 431 19.78 -3.71 12.80
CA SER A 431 19.62 -3.42 11.38
C SER A 431 18.97 -2.04 11.23
N LEU A 432 19.65 -1.10 10.58
CA LEU A 432 19.19 0.26 10.35
C LEU A 432 19.07 0.52 8.84
N LEU A 433 17.90 0.96 8.39
CA LEU A 433 17.65 1.38 7.01
C LEU A 433 17.62 2.90 6.94
N MET A 434 18.71 3.52 6.50
CA MET A 434 18.82 4.96 6.29
C MET A 434 18.35 5.34 4.89
N LYS A 435 17.20 6.04 4.81
CA LYS A 435 16.59 6.44 3.53
C LYS A 435 17.19 7.75 3.04
N GLY A 436 17.53 7.82 1.75
CA GLY A 436 18.13 8.99 1.13
C GLY A 436 19.60 9.22 1.47
N LYS A 437 20.30 8.21 1.95
CA LYS A 437 21.73 8.23 2.22
C LYS A 437 22.43 7.10 1.47
N ASP A 438 23.59 7.41 0.88
CA ASP A 438 24.51 6.40 0.37
C ASP A 438 25.36 5.81 1.52
N GLU A 439 26.20 4.81 1.22
CA GLU A 439 27.01 4.12 2.20
C GLU A 439 28.04 5.05 2.87
N PHE A 440 28.59 6.02 2.14
CA PHE A 440 29.57 6.96 2.67
C PHE A 440 28.92 7.96 3.63
N GLU A 441 27.78 8.53 3.26
CA GLU A 441 27.00 9.44 4.09
C GLU A 441 26.50 8.73 5.36
N ALA A 442 25.97 7.51 5.21
CA ALA A 442 25.49 6.69 6.31
C ALA A 442 26.61 6.35 7.30
N PHE A 443 27.78 5.94 6.79
CA PHE A 443 28.95 5.67 7.63
C PHE A 443 29.45 6.92 8.35
N ALA A 444 29.52 8.06 7.65
CA ALA A 444 29.94 9.31 8.24
C ALA A 444 29.06 9.74 9.42
N LEU A 445 27.74 9.57 9.30
CA LEU A 445 26.80 9.85 10.38
C LEU A 445 27.01 8.93 11.59
N LEU A 446 27.11 7.61 11.38
CA LEU A 446 27.31 6.64 12.45
C LEU A 446 28.67 6.82 13.15
N LYS A 447 29.72 7.17 12.42
CA LYS A 447 31.04 7.49 12.97
C LYS A 447 30.97 8.67 13.96
N ARG A 448 30.13 9.67 13.70
CA ARG A 448 29.95 10.84 14.60
C ARG A 448 29.42 10.45 15.97
N VAL A 449 28.63 9.38 16.05
CA VAL A 449 28.07 8.85 17.31
C VAL A 449 28.84 7.62 17.83
N GLY A 450 30.03 7.33 17.29
CA GLY A 450 30.93 6.32 17.79
C GLY A 450 30.64 4.89 17.30
N VAL A 451 29.75 4.69 16.33
CA VAL A 451 29.46 3.38 15.74
C VAL A 451 30.40 3.14 14.57
N LEU A 452 31.39 2.28 14.73
CA LEU A 452 32.48 2.07 13.76
C LEU A 452 32.49 0.68 13.13
N ASN A 453 32.02 -0.35 13.87
CA ASN A 453 31.98 -1.72 13.36
C ASN A 453 30.63 -1.97 12.67
N VAL A 454 30.55 -1.61 11.39
CA VAL A 454 29.30 -1.65 10.61
C VAL A 454 29.50 -2.42 9.31
N GLN A 455 28.47 -3.14 8.91
CA GLN A 455 28.30 -3.66 7.54
C GLN A 455 27.33 -2.75 6.81
N LEU A 456 27.71 -2.26 5.63
CA LEU A 456 26.89 -1.38 4.83
C LEU A 456 26.62 -2.04 3.47
N ARG A 457 25.41 -1.86 2.97
CA ARG A 457 25.05 -2.24 1.58
C ARG A 457 23.91 -1.38 1.07
N PRO A 458 23.84 -1.13 -0.25
CA PRO A 458 22.69 -0.49 -0.86
C PRO A 458 21.41 -1.28 -0.54
N ALA A 459 20.34 -0.57 -0.22
CA ALA A 459 19.04 -1.20 0.04
C ALA A 459 18.31 -1.49 -1.27
N GLY A 460 18.06 -2.77 -1.51
CA GLY A 460 17.22 -3.21 -2.60
C GLY A 460 15.73 -2.93 -2.36
N ARG A 461 14.92 -3.17 -3.41
CA ARG A 461 13.47 -2.94 -3.41
C ARG A 461 12.73 -3.68 -2.30
N SER A 462 13.08 -4.96 -2.10
CA SER A 462 12.47 -5.81 -1.06
C SER A 462 12.71 -5.26 0.34
N MET A 463 13.89 -4.69 0.59
CA MET A 463 14.23 -4.06 1.88
C MET A 463 13.44 -2.79 2.14
N LEU A 464 13.26 -1.94 1.10
CA LEU A 464 12.45 -0.74 1.19
C LEU A 464 10.98 -1.06 1.52
N LEU A 465 10.49 -2.21 1.06
CA LEU A 465 9.12 -2.66 1.30
C LEU A 465 8.99 -3.41 2.63
N ALA A 466 9.87 -4.37 2.87
CA ALA A 466 9.76 -5.28 4.02
C ALA A 466 10.31 -4.70 5.33
N GLY A 467 11.21 -3.71 5.25
CA GLY A 467 11.92 -3.15 6.41
C GLY A 467 13.17 -3.95 6.80
N PRO A 468 14.05 -3.36 7.65
CA PRO A 468 15.39 -3.87 7.92
C PRO A 468 15.41 -5.16 8.73
N GLY A 469 14.38 -5.45 9.52
CA GLY A 469 14.26 -6.64 10.37
C GLY A 469 13.66 -7.85 9.67
N SER A 470 13.26 -7.73 8.41
CA SER A 470 12.62 -8.81 7.66
C SER A 470 13.63 -9.84 7.13
N ALA A 471 13.28 -11.12 7.18
CA ALA A 471 14.04 -12.18 6.53
C ALA A 471 14.13 -11.99 5.00
N PHE A 472 13.15 -11.33 4.35
CA PHE A 472 13.23 -10.93 2.96
C PHE A 472 14.29 -9.84 2.70
N ALA A 473 14.65 -9.05 3.69
CA ALA A 473 15.74 -8.09 3.62
C ALA A 473 17.13 -8.76 3.74
N ALA A 474 17.21 -9.95 4.33
CA ALA A 474 18.47 -10.65 4.55
C ALA A 474 19.02 -11.34 3.28
N GLU A 475 18.14 -11.79 2.38
CA GLU A 475 18.48 -12.67 1.25
C GLU A 475 18.53 -11.97 -0.11
N ALA A 476 18.16 -10.69 -0.19
CA ALA A 476 18.21 -9.89 -1.42
C ALA A 476 19.58 -9.24 -1.57
N GLY A 477 20.60 -10.06 -1.75
CA GLY A 477 21.96 -9.65 -2.05
C GLY A 477 22.38 -10.18 -3.40
#